data_d14ec09a98cca5ed5a0cdf79dbcc7d68
#
_entry.id   d14ec09a98cca5ed5a0cdf79dbcc7d68
#
_cell.length_a   1.000
_cell.length_b   1.000
_cell.length_c   1.000
_cell.angle_alpha   90.00
_cell.angle_beta   90.00
_cell.angle_gamma   90.00
#
_symmetry.space_group_name_H-M   'P 1'
#
loop_
_entity.id
_entity.type
_entity.pdbx_description
1 polymer ?
#
loop_
_entity_poly.entity_id
_entity_poly.type
_entity_poly.pdbx_seq_one_letter_code
_entity_poly.pdbx_strand_id
1 'polypeptide(L)'
;LGLVPMGESINPDGTLSSFMVHGKYGAGDIDGVPYSSAGLILANGSQKGGKPISHTGMIAYMKKKGSRYVGTTNWDLFYKQLMLIILYATINSRSVMTGCNSYTSQEMATVAETGVTRVILPKAKANNYIVGSYVSVGDIGSNTNKDRYYAYMHNSAYDVKILKIEPVD
;
A
#
# COMPACT_ATOMS: atom_id res chain seq x y z
N LEU A 1 -34.90 15.16 -11.91
CA LEU A 1 -33.83 14.76 -11.01
C LEU A 1 -32.57 15.54 -11.41
N GLY A 2 -32.18 16.56 -10.61
CA GLY A 2 -30.92 17.29 -10.83
C GLY A 2 -29.74 16.42 -10.40
N LEU A 3 -29.01 15.88 -11.36
CA LEU A 3 -27.73 15.23 -11.09
C LEU A 3 -26.68 16.31 -10.83
N VAL A 4 -26.03 16.23 -9.69
CA VAL A 4 -24.93 17.12 -9.31
C VAL A 4 -23.63 16.40 -9.63
N PRO A 5 -22.69 17.02 -10.37
CA PRO A 5 -21.39 16.44 -10.61
C PRO A 5 -20.65 16.19 -9.30
N MET A 6 -19.86 15.12 -9.23
CA MET A 6 -18.96 14.90 -8.10
C MET A 6 -17.94 16.05 -8.03
N GLY A 7 -17.65 16.52 -6.81
CA GLY A 7 -16.77 17.67 -6.59
C GLY A 7 -15.42 17.57 -7.29
N GLU A 8 -14.88 16.38 -7.43
CA GLU A 8 -13.59 16.10 -8.11
C GLU A 8 -13.66 16.14 -9.63
N SER A 9 -14.89 16.06 -10.17
CA SER A 9 -15.11 16.27 -11.61
C SER A 9 -15.14 17.76 -11.99
N ILE A 10 -15.10 18.66 -11.00
CA ILE A 10 -15.15 20.11 -11.22
C ILE A 10 -13.73 20.64 -11.20
N ASN A 11 -13.29 21.19 -12.32
CA ASN A 11 -12.01 21.88 -12.42
C ASN A 11 -12.04 23.20 -11.61
N PRO A 12 -10.88 23.78 -11.25
CA PRO A 12 -10.82 25.06 -10.53
C PRO A 12 -11.52 26.23 -11.24
N ASP A 13 -11.68 26.15 -12.54
CA ASP A 13 -12.39 27.13 -13.37
C ASP A 13 -13.90 26.88 -13.46
N GLY A 14 -14.43 25.89 -12.73
CA GLY A 14 -15.83 25.51 -12.72
C GLY A 14 -16.27 24.60 -13.87
N THR A 15 -15.39 24.30 -14.84
CA THR A 15 -15.71 23.36 -15.90
C THR A 15 -15.69 21.92 -15.41
N LEU A 16 -16.38 21.03 -16.13
CA LEU A 16 -16.41 19.60 -15.79
C LEU A 16 -15.28 18.86 -16.51
N SER A 17 -14.59 18.03 -15.75
CA SER A 17 -13.65 17.05 -16.31
C SER A 17 -14.40 15.84 -16.82
N SER A 18 -14.08 15.40 -18.02
CA SER A 18 -14.68 14.21 -18.63
C SER A 18 -14.18 12.90 -18.01
N PHE A 19 -13.07 12.94 -17.27
CA PHE A 19 -12.49 11.78 -16.62
C PHE A 19 -11.65 12.20 -15.41
N MET A 20 -11.48 11.25 -14.50
CA MET A 20 -10.55 11.34 -13.38
C MET A 20 -9.50 10.24 -13.52
N VAL A 21 -8.28 10.53 -13.10
CA VAL A 21 -7.17 9.56 -13.13
C VAL A 21 -6.73 9.27 -11.71
N HIS A 22 -6.81 8.01 -11.33
CA HIS A 22 -6.32 7.52 -10.03
C HIS A 22 -5.09 6.65 -10.21
N GLY A 23 -4.16 6.76 -9.26
CA GLY A 23 -3.05 5.83 -9.19
C GLY A 23 -3.54 4.41 -8.90
N LYS A 24 -3.07 3.43 -9.66
CA LYS A 24 -3.38 2.02 -9.41
C LYS A 24 -2.79 1.53 -8.08
N TYR A 25 -1.64 2.06 -7.71
CA TYR A 25 -0.91 1.72 -6.49
C TYR A 25 -0.81 2.94 -5.59
N GLY A 26 -0.57 2.72 -4.31
CA GLY A 26 -0.19 3.79 -3.39
C GLY A 26 1.07 4.52 -3.89
N ALA A 27 1.16 5.80 -3.60
CA ALA A 27 2.31 6.59 -4.04
C ALA A 27 3.56 6.21 -3.26
N GLY A 28 4.60 5.84 -3.99
CA GLY A 28 5.97 5.72 -3.48
C GLY A 28 6.85 6.84 -3.98
N ASP A 29 8.10 6.88 -3.52
CA ASP A 29 9.09 7.91 -3.89
C ASP A 29 10.09 7.37 -4.90
N ILE A 30 10.28 8.08 -5.99
CA ILE A 30 11.43 7.90 -6.88
C ILE A 30 12.09 9.27 -7.04
N ASP A 31 13.32 9.40 -6.56
CA ASP A 31 14.11 10.63 -6.65
C ASP A 31 13.40 11.89 -6.10
N GLY A 32 12.62 11.69 -5.04
CA GLY A 32 11.88 12.77 -4.39
C GLY A 32 10.57 13.17 -5.08
N VAL A 33 10.11 12.40 -6.07
CA VAL A 33 8.87 12.61 -6.82
C VAL A 33 7.90 11.45 -6.57
N PRO A 34 6.58 11.69 -6.39
CA PRO A 34 5.61 10.62 -6.19
C PRO A 34 5.31 9.84 -7.47
N TYR A 35 5.33 8.51 -7.36
CA TYR A 35 4.93 7.59 -8.42
C TYR A 35 3.97 6.53 -7.91
N SER A 36 2.95 6.22 -8.70
CA SER A 36 2.08 5.06 -8.50
C SER A 36 2.64 3.89 -9.29
N SER A 37 3.53 3.13 -8.68
CA SER A 37 4.17 1.97 -9.29
C SER A 37 4.19 0.79 -8.35
N ALA A 38 4.07 -0.42 -8.89
CA ALA A 38 4.21 -1.64 -8.09
C ALA A 38 5.60 -1.73 -7.47
N GLY A 39 5.68 -2.26 -6.26
CA GLY A 39 6.95 -2.54 -5.60
C GLY A 39 7.67 -1.32 -5.01
N LEU A 40 7.05 -0.15 -4.99
CA LEU A 40 7.60 1.00 -4.27
C LEU A 40 7.19 0.99 -2.80
N ILE A 41 8.11 1.43 -1.95
CA ILE A 41 7.79 1.73 -0.54
C ILE A 41 6.85 2.92 -0.52
N LEU A 42 5.74 2.78 0.20
CA LEU A 42 4.74 3.85 0.28
C LEU A 42 5.31 5.09 1.00
N ALA A 43 5.01 6.25 0.47
CA ALA A 43 5.32 7.53 1.10
C ALA A 43 4.37 7.80 2.27
N ASN A 44 4.59 7.12 3.39
CA ASN A 44 3.69 7.16 4.57
C ASN A 44 4.39 7.65 5.83
N GLY A 45 5.21 8.54 5.82
CA GLY A 45 5.64 9.33 6.97
C GLY A 45 6.34 8.67 8.17
N SER A 46 6.24 7.39 8.38
CA SER A 46 6.72 6.74 9.61
C SER A 46 7.70 5.59 9.40
N GLN A 47 8.04 5.24 8.16
CA GLN A 47 8.88 4.08 7.86
C GLN A 47 10.29 4.49 7.47
N LYS A 48 11.25 3.60 7.75
CA LYS A 48 12.63 3.76 7.33
C LYS A 48 12.67 3.82 5.81
N GLY A 49 13.09 4.96 5.26
CA GLY A 49 13.03 5.22 3.81
C GLY A 49 11.75 5.94 3.35
N GLY A 50 10.67 5.93 4.15
CA GLY A 50 9.53 6.81 3.93
C GLY A 50 9.85 8.23 4.42
N LYS A 51 9.32 9.24 3.74
CA LYS A 51 9.45 10.62 4.23
C LYS A 51 8.30 10.90 5.19
N PRO A 52 8.57 11.39 6.41
CA PRO A 52 7.53 11.88 7.29
C PRO A 52 6.82 13.02 6.58
N ILE A 53 5.59 12.81 6.19
CA ILE A 53 4.84 13.77 5.41
C ILE A 53 3.64 14.22 6.24
N SER A 54 3.67 15.46 6.70
CA SER A 54 2.48 16.12 7.23
C SER A 54 1.43 16.30 6.13
N HIS A 55 0.18 16.61 6.50
CA HIS A 55 -0.87 16.89 5.52
C HIS A 55 -0.44 17.94 4.48
N THR A 56 0.11 19.06 4.92
CA THR A 56 0.61 20.10 4.02
C THR A 56 1.81 19.61 3.18
N GLY A 57 2.69 18.81 3.79
CA GLY A 57 3.81 18.18 3.10
C GLY A 57 3.37 17.21 2.02
N MET A 58 2.29 16.43 2.25
CA MET A 58 1.74 15.52 1.26
C MET A 58 1.19 16.28 0.04
N ILE A 59 0.48 17.38 0.26
CA ILE A 59 -0.01 18.23 -0.83
C ILE A 59 1.16 18.77 -1.66
N ALA A 60 2.19 19.32 -1.00
CA ALA A 60 3.37 19.82 -1.68
C ALA A 60 4.14 18.70 -2.41
N TYR A 61 4.21 17.52 -1.83
CA TYR A 61 4.86 16.36 -2.43
C TYR A 61 4.14 15.91 -3.71
N MET A 62 2.80 15.78 -3.68
CA MET A 62 2.04 15.40 -4.87
C MET A 62 2.15 16.42 -5.99
N LYS A 63 2.19 17.72 -5.67
CA LYS A 63 2.37 18.80 -6.64
C LYS A 63 3.71 18.78 -7.38
N LYS A 64 4.72 18.07 -6.89
CA LYS A 64 5.97 17.84 -7.64
C LYS A 64 5.76 17.08 -8.94
N LYS A 65 4.68 16.32 -9.05
CA LYS A 65 4.29 15.62 -10.27
C LYS A 65 3.59 16.55 -11.28
N GLY A 66 3.07 17.67 -10.80
CA GLY A 66 2.33 18.68 -11.56
C GLY A 66 1.22 19.30 -10.72
N SER A 67 0.76 20.48 -11.08
CA SER A 67 -0.22 21.25 -10.32
C SER A 67 -1.57 20.55 -10.12
N ARG A 68 -1.92 19.61 -11.01
CA ARG A 68 -3.16 18.83 -10.96
C ARG A 68 -3.08 17.57 -10.08
N TYR A 69 -1.90 17.21 -9.58
CA TYR A 69 -1.73 16.04 -8.73
C TYR A 69 -2.00 16.39 -7.28
N VAL A 70 -2.85 15.58 -6.65
CA VAL A 70 -3.25 15.70 -5.25
C VAL A 70 -3.23 14.33 -4.57
N GLY A 71 -3.30 14.33 -3.25
CA GLY A 71 -3.51 13.09 -2.48
C GLY A 71 -4.96 12.58 -2.63
N THR A 72 -5.22 11.40 -2.08
CA THR A 72 -6.58 10.83 -2.02
C THR A 72 -7.46 11.73 -1.16
N THR A 73 -8.61 12.10 -1.67
CA THR A 73 -9.63 12.89 -0.99
C THR A 73 -10.74 12.00 -0.44
N ASN A 74 -11.65 12.57 0.35
CA ASN A 74 -12.84 11.85 0.82
C ASN A 74 -13.77 11.47 -0.34
N TRP A 75 -13.82 12.26 -1.40
CA TRP A 75 -14.60 11.95 -2.61
C TRP A 75 -14.02 10.76 -3.37
N ASP A 76 -12.71 10.68 -3.50
CA ASP A 76 -12.02 9.51 -4.06
C ASP A 76 -12.36 8.23 -3.29
N LEU A 77 -12.35 8.32 -1.95
CA LEU A 77 -12.68 7.19 -1.11
C LEU A 77 -14.13 6.76 -1.29
N PHE A 78 -15.05 7.71 -1.29
CA PHE A 78 -16.47 7.47 -1.54
C PHE A 78 -16.70 6.82 -2.91
N TYR A 79 -16.06 7.33 -3.96
CA TYR A 79 -16.13 6.78 -5.30
C TYR A 79 -15.64 5.32 -5.35
N LYS A 80 -14.51 5.03 -4.73
CA LYS A 80 -13.96 3.67 -4.65
C LYS A 80 -14.90 2.71 -3.91
N GLN A 81 -15.53 3.19 -2.83
CA GLN A 81 -16.54 2.40 -2.09
C GLN A 81 -17.78 2.14 -2.96
N LEU A 82 -18.27 3.15 -3.65
CA LEU A 82 -19.41 3.00 -4.56
C LEU A 82 -19.11 2.02 -5.69
N MET A 83 -17.94 2.12 -6.31
CA MET A 83 -17.51 1.19 -7.35
C MET A 83 -17.36 -0.24 -6.84
N LEU A 84 -16.89 -0.42 -5.61
CA LEU A 84 -16.83 -1.74 -4.98
C LEU A 84 -18.22 -2.35 -4.82
N ILE A 85 -19.20 -1.57 -4.37
CA ILE A 85 -20.59 -2.01 -4.24
C ILE A 85 -21.17 -2.40 -5.60
N ILE A 86 -20.93 -1.57 -6.62
CA ILE A 86 -21.43 -1.82 -7.98
C ILE A 86 -20.81 -3.10 -8.58
N LEU A 87 -19.51 -3.28 -8.42
CA LEU A 87 -18.78 -4.40 -9.04
C LEU A 87 -19.02 -5.75 -8.31
N TYR A 88 -19.14 -5.72 -6.99
CA TYR A 88 -19.15 -6.94 -6.17
C TYR A 88 -20.45 -7.15 -5.40
N ALA A 89 -21.41 -6.26 -5.51
CA ALA A 89 -22.68 -6.29 -4.79
C ALA A 89 -22.53 -6.50 -3.27
N THR A 90 -21.49 -5.93 -2.67
CA THR A 90 -21.18 -6.05 -1.24
C THR A 90 -20.63 -4.75 -0.66
N ILE A 91 -20.98 -4.49 0.60
CA ILE A 91 -20.36 -3.43 1.40
C ILE A 91 -19.15 -3.93 2.20
N ASN A 92 -18.94 -5.26 2.23
CA ASN A 92 -17.83 -5.89 2.92
C ASN A 92 -16.65 -6.11 1.97
N SER A 93 -15.76 -5.13 1.88
CA SER A 93 -14.58 -5.22 1.01
C SER A 93 -13.69 -6.44 1.33
N ARG A 94 -13.65 -6.88 2.59
CA ARG A 94 -12.81 -8.02 3.01
C ARG A 94 -13.32 -9.37 2.49
N SER A 95 -14.59 -9.46 2.08
CA SER A 95 -15.13 -10.68 1.46
C SER A 95 -14.63 -10.90 0.02
N VAL A 96 -14.16 -9.84 -0.64
CA VAL A 96 -13.73 -9.88 -2.04
C VAL A 96 -12.25 -9.58 -2.22
N MET A 97 -11.64 -8.85 -1.28
CA MET A 97 -10.20 -8.59 -1.29
C MET A 97 -9.67 -8.43 0.14
N THR A 98 -8.58 -9.11 0.44
CA THR A 98 -7.85 -8.92 1.68
C THR A 98 -6.75 -7.88 1.48
N GLY A 99 -6.77 -6.82 2.31
CA GLY A 99 -5.71 -5.83 2.31
C GLY A 99 -4.40 -6.43 2.84
N CYS A 100 -3.28 -5.98 2.31
CA CYS A 100 -1.94 -6.42 2.76
C CYS A 100 -1.49 -5.79 4.09
N ASN A 101 -2.28 -4.90 4.67
CA ASN A 101 -1.94 -4.19 5.93
C ASN A 101 -2.62 -4.80 7.16
N SER A 102 -3.18 -5.99 7.05
CA SER A 102 -3.82 -6.68 8.18
C SER A 102 -2.85 -7.66 8.82
N TYR A 103 -2.93 -7.83 10.14
CA TYR A 103 -2.23 -8.91 10.86
C TYR A 103 -2.53 -10.29 10.27
N THR A 104 -3.68 -10.48 9.67
CA THR A 104 -4.07 -11.73 9.00
C THR A 104 -3.39 -11.95 7.66
N SER A 105 -2.69 -10.94 7.11
CA SER A 105 -1.95 -11.03 5.85
C SER A 105 -0.46 -11.28 6.06
N GLN A 106 -0.05 -11.58 7.29
CA GLN A 106 1.31 -11.97 7.62
C GLN A 106 1.47 -13.47 7.39
N GLU A 107 2.62 -13.84 6.87
CA GLU A 107 2.95 -15.24 6.62
C GLU A 107 4.10 -15.65 7.51
N MET A 108 3.97 -16.82 8.12
CA MET A 108 5.03 -17.39 8.94
C MET A 108 5.99 -18.22 8.08
N ALA A 109 7.28 -18.05 8.31
CA ALA A 109 8.29 -18.94 7.73
C ALA A 109 8.03 -20.39 8.20
N THR A 110 8.18 -21.34 7.28
CA THR A 110 8.04 -22.78 7.60
C THR A 110 9.27 -23.35 8.25
N VAL A 111 10.41 -22.70 8.09
CA VAL A 111 11.70 -23.09 8.64
C VAL A 111 12.32 -21.88 9.33
N ALA A 112 12.78 -22.06 10.56
CA ALA A 112 13.56 -21.06 11.27
C ALA A 112 15.04 -21.17 10.83
N GLU A 113 15.56 -20.12 10.21
CA GLU A 113 16.96 -20.03 9.79
C GLU A 113 17.57 -18.73 10.34
N THR A 114 18.85 -18.78 10.67
CA THR A 114 19.62 -17.63 11.12
C THR A 114 20.80 -17.36 10.21
N GLY A 115 21.18 -16.10 10.02
CA GLY A 115 22.33 -15.73 9.20
C GLY A 115 22.10 -15.92 7.69
N VAL A 116 20.85 -16.09 7.25
CA VAL A 116 20.48 -16.26 5.85
C VAL A 116 19.76 -15.04 5.30
N THR A 117 19.75 -14.92 3.97
CA THR A 117 19.06 -13.84 3.24
C THR A 117 17.81 -14.36 2.52
N ARG A 118 17.20 -15.41 3.03
CA ARG A 118 16.00 -16.03 2.47
C ARG A 118 14.94 -16.28 3.55
N VAL A 119 13.69 -16.40 3.11
CA VAL A 119 12.57 -16.88 3.93
C VAL A 119 11.86 -17.98 3.17
N ILE A 120 11.62 -19.11 3.82
CA ILE A 120 10.92 -20.25 3.24
C ILE A 120 9.45 -20.18 3.61
N LEU A 121 8.58 -20.14 2.61
CA LEU A 121 7.13 -20.08 2.76
C LEU A 121 6.46 -21.26 2.04
N PRO A 122 5.26 -21.68 2.45
CA PRO A 122 4.47 -22.60 1.65
C PRO A 122 4.22 -21.99 0.26
N LYS A 123 4.29 -22.82 -0.80
CA LYS A 123 4.13 -22.38 -2.21
C LYS A 123 2.88 -21.50 -2.43
N ALA A 124 1.74 -21.89 -1.84
CA ALA A 124 0.50 -21.13 -1.96
C ALA A 124 0.61 -19.71 -1.40
N LYS A 125 1.46 -19.49 -0.38
CA LYS A 125 1.72 -18.21 0.24
C LYS A 125 2.77 -17.40 -0.53
N ALA A 126 3.83 -18.06 -0.96
CA ALA A 126 4.88 -17.44 -1.76
C ALA A 126 4.34 -16.83 -3.07
N ASN A 127 3.31 -17.43 -3.66
CA ASN A 127 2.64 -16.93 -4.87
C ASN A 127 1.97 -15.54 -4.69
N ASN A 128 1.76 -15.09 -3.48
CA ASN A 128 1.19 -13.76 -3.20
C ASN A 128 2.25 -12.65 -3.29
N TYR A 129 3.51 -13.00 -3.35
CA TYR A 129 4.60 -12.04 -3.42
C TYR A 129 5.07 -11.81 -4.86
N ILE A 130 5.67 -10.67 -5.09
CA ILE A 130 6.15 -10.26 -6.43
C ILE A 130 7.61 -9.88 -6.32
N VAL A 131 8.44 -10.43 -7.21
CA VAL A 131 9.86 -10.02 -7.34
C VAL A 131 9.92 -8.52 -7.60
N GLY A 132 10.79 -7.83 -6.88
CA GLY A 132 10.94 -6.38 -6.94
C GLY A 132 10.11 -5.62 -5.91
N SER A 133 9.13 -6.25 -5.25
CA SER A 133 8.41 -5.64 -4.14
C SER A 133 9.23 -5.67 -2.84
N TYR A 134 8.77 -4.94 -1.84
CA TYR A 134 9.43 -4.83 -0.54
C TYR A 134 8.63 -5.54 0.53
N VAL A 135 9.33 -6.17 1.44
CA VAL A 135 8.77 -6.86 2.61
C VAL A 135 9.59 -6.52 3.84
N SER A 136 8.96 -6.65 5.00
CA SER A 136 9.67 -6.63 6.28
C SER A 136 9.62 -8.02 6.90
N VAL A 137 10.69 -8.41 7.57
CA VAL A 137 10.81 -9.69 8.24
C VAL A 137 11.04 -9.44 9.72
N GLY A 138 10.31 -10.14 10.55
CA GLY A 138 10.43 -10.01 11.98
C GLY A 138 10.14 -11.29 12.72
N ASP A 139 10.53 -11.29 13.98
CA ASP A 139 10.27 -12.37 14.93
C ASP A 139 9.76 -11.78 16.24
N ILE A 140 8.60 -12.23 16.65
CA ILE A 140 8.04 -11.86 17.97
C ILE A 140 8.68 -12.65 19.12
N GLY A 141 9.44 -13.70 18.82
CA GLY A 141 10.03 -14.59 19.84
C GLY A 141 8.98 -15.14 20.79
N SER A 142 9.29 -15.12 22.06
CA SER A 142 8.38 -15.51 23.15
C SER A 142 7.42 -14.39 23.61
N ASN A 143 7.42 -13.24 22.95
CA ASN A 143 6.61 -12.11 23.37
C ASN A 143 5.15 -12.30 22.97
N THR A 144 4.28 -12.45 23.95
CA THR A 144 2.83 -12.62 23.76
C THR A 144 2.06 -11.30 23.81
N ASN A 145 2.75 -10.17 24.00
CA ASN A 145 2.10 -8.86 24.04
C ASN A 145 1.72 -8.40 22.64
N LYS A 146 0.47 -8.61 22.27
CA LYS A 146 -0.12 -8.27 20.97
C LYS A 146 -0.05 -6.79 20.64
N ASP A 147 0.03 -5.91 21.62
CA ASP A 147 0.08 -4.46 21.43
C ASP A 147 1.40 -3.96 20.82
N ARG A 148 2.39 -4.85 20.75
CA ARG A 148 3.71 -4.54 20.20
C ARG A 148 4.04 -5.29 18.92
N TYR A 149 3.10 -5.97 18.29
CA TYR A 149 3.36 -6.74 17.07
C TYR A 149 4.05 -5.93 16.00
N TYR A 150 3.64 -4.71 15.77
CA TYR A 150 4.25 -3.86 14.74
C TYR A 150 5.75 -3.61 14.98
N ALA A 151 6.20 -3.58 16.22
CA ALA A 151 7.61 -3.38 16.56
C ALA A 151 8.49 -4.60 16.23
N TYR A 152 7.89 -5.79 16.22
CA TYR A 152 8.60 -7.05 15.97
C TYR A 152 8.51 -7.51 14.52
N MET A 153 7.49 -7.07 13.78
CA MET A 153 7.26 -7.46 12.38
C MET A 153 8.39 -7.10 11.43
N HIS A 154 9.34 -6.31 11.84
CA HIS A 154 10.46 -5.83 11.03
C HIS A 154 11.76 -5.68 11.84
N ASN A 155 11.86 -6.42 12.98
CA ASN A 155 13.06 -6.36 13.83
C ASN A 155 14.26 -7.09 13.22
N SER A 156 14.04 -8.04 12.30
CA SER A 156 15.11 -8.77 11.62
C SER A 156 15.51 -8.08 10.31
N ALA A 157 14.56 -7.63 9.51
CA ALA A 157 14.82 -6.90 8.29
C ALA A 157 13.67 -5.93 7.98
N TYR A 158 13.97 -4.72 7.58
CA TYR A 158 13.00 -3.66 7.32
C TYR A 158 13.08 -3.22 5.87
N ASP A 159 11.93 -3.27 5.19
CA ASP A 159 11.77 -2.82 3.80
C ASP A 159 12.86 -3.38 2.86
N VAL A 160 13.06 -4.70 2.91
CA VAL A 160 14.00 -5.38 2.03
C VAL A 160 13.32 -5.79 0.72
N LYS A 161 14.06 -5.64 -0.37
CA LYS A 161 13.55 -5.96 -1.71
C LYS A 161 13.60 -7.46 -1.96
N ILE A 162 12.52 -8.02 -2.47
CA ILE A 162 12.50 -9.41 -2.96
C ILE A 162 13.26 -9.46 -4.27
N LEU A 163 14.38 -10.16 -4.28
CA LEU A 163 15.22 -10.29 -5.46
C LEU A 163 14.81 -11.51 -6.30
N LYS A 164 14.33 -12.58 -5.65
CA LYS A 164 14.03 -13.85 -6.31
C LYS A 164 12.95 -14.61 -5.53
N ILE A 165 12.14 -15.36 -6.24
CA ILE A 165 11.21 -16.35 -5.68
C ILE A 165 11.46 -17.64 -6.43
N GLU A 166 11.83 -18.70 -5.72
CA GLU A 166 12.18 -19.98 -6.31
C GLU A 166 11.72 -21.14 -5.42
N PRO A 167 11.49 -22.32 -6.00
CA PRO A 167 11.27 -23.52 -5.23
C PRO A 167 12.50 -23.84 -4.34
N VAL A 168 12.24 -24.42 -3.18
CA VAL A 168 13.26 -25.02 -2.31
C VAL A 168 13.01 -26.52 -2.34
N ASP A 169 14.02 -27.27 -2.70
CA ASP A 169 14.02 -28.74 -2.72
C ASP A 169 14.06 -29.31 -1.30
#